data_d1a0d5957a71581ab8cb859d8edecdec
#
_entry.id   d1a0d5957a71581ab8cb859d8edecdec
#
_cell.length_a   1.000
_cell.length_b   1.000
_cell.length_c   1.000
_cell.angle_alpha   90.00
_cell.angle_beta   90.00
_cell.angle_gamma   90.00
#
_symmetry.space_group_name_H-M   'P 1'
#
loop_
_entity.id
_entity.type
_entity.pdbx_description
1 polymer ?
#
loop_
_entity_poly.entity_id
_entity_poly.type
_entity_poly.pdbx_seq_one_letter_code
_entity_poly.pdbx_strand_id
1 'polypeptide(L)'
;MAQRPEAKGMAMPDMIVVVANQTRFRRQVIEQRMWYPISLDDTRLGALRWIAIYNTGPVCAITHLARILSIKPYRNSGKYQINFAEPFQLMSPIRLDPENVARLAGHRYSWVQRLNQAKIISDLKPWG
;
A
#
# COMPACT_ATOMS: atom_id res chain seq x y z
N MET A 1 1.61 -5.45 30.50
CA MET A 1 1.45 -5.54 30.05
C MET A 1 1.26 -5.17 29.28
N ALA A 2 1.34 -5.17 29.02
CA ALA A 2 1.21 -4.98 28.21
C ALA A 2 0.87 -4.44 27.48
N GLN A 3 0.83 -4.37 27.32
CA GLN A 3 0.48 -3.98 26.67
C GLN A 3 0.10 -3.66 25.94
N ARG A 4 0.15 -3.72 25.91
CA ARG A 4 -0.29 -3.47 25.33
C ARG A 4 -0.88 -3.36 24.50
N PRO A 5 -1.11 -3.94 24.53
CA PRO A 5 -1.75 -4.02 23.34
C PRO A 5 -2.57 -3.02 22.85
N GLU A 6 -3.23 -2.58 23.47
CA GLU A 6 -3.79 -1.50 23.01
C GLU A 6 -2.79 -0.82 22.39
N ALA A 7 -1.79 -1.03 22.88
CA ALA A 7 -0.70 -0.47 22.22
C ALA A 7 -0.76 -0.80 20.79
N LYS A 8 -1.33 -1.94 20.45
CA LYS A 8 -1.34 -2.21 19.10
C LYS A 8 -2.21 -1.32 18.34
N GLY A 9 -3.25 -0.89 18.88
CA GLY A 9 -4.06 0.09 18.23
C GLY A 9 -3.29 1.37 17.95
N MET A 10 -2.21 1.58 18.67
CA MET A 10 -1.38 2.77 18.53
C MET A 10 -0.17 2.56 17.63
N ALA A 11 0.05 1.36 17.15
CA ALA A 11 1.19 1.12 16.28
C ALA A 11 1.04 1.90 14.98
N MET A 12 2.14 2.42 14.47
CA MET A 12 2.13 3.10 13.19
C MET A 12 1.85 2.12 12.07
N PRO A 13 1.13 2.55 11.03
CA PRO A 13 0.95 1.71 9.86
C PRO A 13 2.28 1.31 9.26
N ASP A 14 2.40 0.07 8.87
CA ASP A 14 3.62 -0.46 8.26
C ASP A 14 3.46 -0.75 6.78
N MET A 15 2.29 -0.47 6.23
CA MET A 15 2.00 -0.72 4.82
C MET A 15 1.36 0.49 4.18
N ILE A 16 1.76 0.77 2.94
CA ILE A 16 1.08 1.77 2.13
C ILE A 16 0.42 1.05 0.96
N VAL A 17 -0.84 1.41 0.69
CA VAL A 17 -1.58 0.89 -0.46
C VAL A 17 -1.58 1.98 -1.51
N VAL A 18 -1.05 1.68 -2.69
CA VAL A 18 -1.01 2.64 -3.80
C VAL A 18 -1.93 2.18 -4.92
N VAL A 19 -2.39 3.14 -5.72
CA VAL A 19 -3.36 2.90 -6.78
C VAL A 19 -2.66 3.02 -8.12
N ALA A 20 -2.69 1.95 -8.91
CA ALA A 20 -1.99 1.90 -10.19
C ALA A 20 -2.94 1.59 -11.32
N ASN A 21 -2.82 2.35 -12.43
CA ASN A 21 -3.43 1.92 -13.68
C ASN A 21 -2.47 0.91 -14.34
N GLN A 22 -2.91 0.29 -15.44
CA GLN A 22 -2.12 -0.75 -16.08
C GLN A 22 -0.75 -0.28 -16.53
N THR A 23 -0.67 0.91 -17.08
CA THR A 23 0.59 1.44 -17.59
C THR A 23 1.58 1.66 -16.47
N ARG A 24 1.14 2.31 -15.40
CA ARG A 24 2.01 2.60 -14.26
C ARG A 24 2.40 1.31 -13.54
N PHE A 25 1.47 0.37 -13.43
CA PHE A 25 1.76 -0.92 -12.82
C PHE A 25 2.90 -1.62 -13.56
N ARG A 26 2.78 -1.76 -14.88
CA ARG A 26 3.80 -2.45 -15.66
C ARG A 26 5.14 -1.73 -15.57
N ARG A 27 5.12 -0.41 -15.73
CA ARG A 27 6.33 0.37 -15.80
C ARG A 27 7.03 0.50 -14.47
N GLN A 28 6.32 0.95 -13.46
CA GLN A 28 6.94 1.25 -12.17
C GLN A 28 6.99 0.06 -11.24
N VAL A 29 5.96 -0.76 -11.20
CA VAL A 29 5.92 -1.86 -10.25
C VAL A 29 6.71 -3.06 -10.77
N ILE A 30 6.43 -3.49 -11.98
CA ILE A 30 7.04 -4.72 -12.52
C ILE A 30 8.45 -4.47 -13.06
N GLU A 31 8.61 -3.43 -13.87
CA GLU A 31 9.89 -3.20 -14.53
C GLU A 31 10.90 -2.47 -13.66
N GLN A 32 10.48 -1.39 -13.00
CA GLN A 32 11.41 -0.56 -12.26
C GLN A 32 11.49 -0.87 -10.77
N ARG A 33 10.43 -1.42 -10.21
CA ARG A 33 10.31 -1.67 -8.76
C ARG A 33 10.49 -0.39 -7.97
N MET A 34 9.90 0.69 -8.47
CA MET A 34 9.94 2.01 -7.87
C MET A 34 8.59 2.67 -8.05
N TRP A 35 8.11 3.33 -7.00
CA TRP A 35 6.85 4.07 -7.06
C TRP A 35 7.15 5.53 -6.83
N TYR A 36 6.85 6.39 -7.82
CA TYR A 36 7.16 7.81 -7.77
C TYR A 36 6.34 8.61 -8.77
N PRO A 37 6.13 9.90 -8.53
CA PRO A 37 6.34 10.56 -7.26
C PRO A 37 5.14 10.31 -6.36
N ILE A 38 5.36 10.38 -5.05
CA ILE A 38 4.28 10.20 -4.11
C ILE A 38 4.46 11.16 -2.93
N SER A 39 3.37 11.80 -2.52
CA SER A 39 3.38 12.67 -1.34
C SER A 39 3.16 11.81 -0.12
N LEU A 40 4.10 11.83 0.81
CA LEU A 40 4.02 11.03 2.01
C LEU A 40 4.09 11.91 3.24
N ASP A 41 3.42 11.48 4.29
CA ASP A 41 3.51 12.12 5.59
C ASP A 41 4.86 11.75 6.21
N ASP A 42 5.69 12.75 6.47
CA ASP A 42 7.04 12.53 7.01
C ASP A 42 7.03 11.71 8.28
N THR A 43 5.98 11.83 9.09
CA THR A 43 5.92 11.13 10.36
C THR A 43 5.68 9.64 10.20
N ARG A 44 5.35 9.18 8.99
CA ARG A 44 5.05 7.77 8.74
C ARG A 44 6.16 7.02 8.06
N LEU A 45 7.15 7.72 7.52
CA LEU A 45 8.18 7.09 6.69
C LEU A 45 8.95 5.98 7.43
N GLY A 46 9.28 6.23 8.68
CA GLY A 46 10.10 5.28 9.43
C GLY A 46 9.42 3.98 9.76
N ALA A 47 8.10 3.94 9.71
CA ALA A 47 7.33 2.74 10.04
C ALA A 47 6.96 1.90 8.81
N LEU A 48 7.05 2.47 7.61
CA LEU A 48 6.60 1.78 6.41
C LEU A 48 7.59 0.67 6.02
N ARG A 49 7.06 -0.52 5.80
CA ARG A 49 7.84 -1.70 5.42
C ARG A 49 7.31 -2.38 4.17
N TRP A 50 6.04 -2.14 3.82
CA TRP A 50 5.38 -2.86 2.76
C TRP A 50 4.61 -1.91 1.85
N ILE A 51 4.58 -2.25 0.55
CA ILE A 51 3.77 -1.53 -0.42
C ILE A 51 2.84 -2.53 -1.09
N ALA A 52 1.53 -2.25 -1.01
CA ALA A 52 0.51 -3.06 -1.64
C ALA A 52 -0.02 -2.33 -2.86
N ILE A 53 -0.24 -3.04 -3.94
CA ILE A 53 -0.59 -2.44 -5.22
C ILE A 53 -2.05 -2.76 -5.54
N TYR A 54 -2.88 -1.71 -5.56
CA TYR A 54 -4.27 -1.80 -6.03
C TYR A 54 -4.28 -1.46 -7.51
N ASN A 55 -4.75 -2.40 -8.32
CA ASN A 55 -4.88 -2.17 -9.76
C ASN A 55 -6.29 -1.71 -10.07
N THR A 56 -6.41 -0.59 -10.80
CA THR A 56 -7.71 -0.06 -11.19
C THR A 56 -8.37 -0.94 -12.24
N GLY A 57 -9.56 -0.57 -12.68
CA GLY A 57 -10.31 -1.37 -13.62
C GLY A 57 -9.51 -1.81 -14.84
N PRO A 58 -9.80 -3.00 -15.34
CA PRO A 58 -10.93 -3.85 -14.96
C PRO A 58 -10.67 -4.71 -13.74
N VAL A 59 -9.46 -4.73 -13.20
CA VAL A 59 -9.10 -5.63 -12.10
C VAL A 59 -9.76 -5.23 -10.78
N CYS A 60 -9.65 -3.97 -10.40
CA CYS A 60 -10.26 -3.40 -9.19
C CYS A 60 -9.94 -4.19 -7.93
N ALA A 61 -8.68 -4.49 -7.71
CA ALA A 61 -8.25 -5.30 -6.57
C ALA A 61 -6.80 -5.03 -6.21
N ILE A 62 -6.45 -5.28 -4.95
CA ILE A 62 -5.05 -5.35 -4.54
C ILE A 62 -4.55 -6.71 -4.99
N THR A 63 -3.55 -6.72 -5.86
CA THR A 63 -3.07 -7.95 -6.48
C THR A 63 -1.65 -8.31 -6.07
N HIS A 64 -0.86 -7.33 -5.65
CA HIS A 64 0.57 -7.54 -5.37
C HIS A 64 0.98 -6.86 -4.09
N LEU A 65 2.02 -7.40 -3.48
CA LEU A 65 2.64 -6.85 -2.28
C LEU A 65 4.15 -6.92 -2.47
N ALA A 66 4.86 -5.91 -2.01
CA ALA A 66 6.32 -5.91 -2.07
C ALA A 66 6.90 -5.33 -0.79
N ARG A 67 8.11 -5.76 -0.46
CA ARG A 67 8.83 -5.23 0.68
C ARG A 67 9.54 -3.95 0.29
N ILE A 68 9.37 -2.90 1.08
CA ILE A 68 10.04 -1.63 0.84
C ILE A 68 11.51 -1.75 1.22
N LEU A 69 12.40 -1.35 0.31
CA LEU A 69 13.83 -1.35 0.54
C LEU A 69 14.31 0.02 1.00
N SER A 70 13.79 1.09 0.42
CA SER A 70 14.16 2.44 0.82
C SER A 70 13.12 3.44 0.35
N ILE A 71 13.05 4.57 1.03
CA ILE A 71 12.21 5.70 0.63
C ILE A 71 13.14 6.90 0.55
N LYS A 72 13.18 7.55 -0.60
CA LYS A 72 14.09 8.65 -0.85
C LYS A 72 13.35 9.86 -1.38
N PRO A 73 13.87 11.06 -1.18
CA PRO A 73 13.28 12.24 -1.83
C PRO A 73 13.31 12.06 -3.34
N TYR A 74 12.23 12.47 -4.00
CA TYR A 74 12.17 12.40 -5.45
C TYR A 74 12.53 13.78 -6.01
N ARG A 75 13.77 13.91 -6.46
CA ARG A 75 14.28 15.16 -7.01
C ARG A 75 14.04 16.31 -6.02
N ASN A 76 13.77 17.50 -6.51
CA ASN A 76 13.48 18.67 -5.66
C ASN A 76 11.99 18.96 -5.62
N SER A 77 11.18 17.92 -5.55
CA SER A 77 9.74 18.07 -5.70
C SER A 77 8.97 18.14 -4.37
N GLY A 78 9.62 17.85 -3.26
CA GLY A 78 8.93 17.71 -1.99
C GLY A 78 8.20 16.38 -1.86
N LYS A 79 8.33 15.50 -2.86
CA LYS A 79 7.71 14.19 -2.86
C LYS A 79 8.77 13.12 -2.72
N TYR A 80 8.32 11.88 -2.70
CA TYR A 80 9.20 10.74 -2.42
C TYR A 80 9.16 9.71 -3.53
N GLN A 81 10.14 8.82 -3.49
CA GLN A 81 10.24 7.64 -4.33
C GLN A 81 10.40 6.44 -3.41
N ILE A 82 9.56 5.43 -3.60
CA ILE A 82 9.63 4.20 -2.82
C ILE A 82 10.29 3.14 -3.69
N ASN A 83 11.42 2.62 -3.21
CA ASN A 83 12.11 1.51 -3.89
C ASN A 83 11.78 0.23 -3.15
N PHE A 84 11.42 -0.82 -3.89
CA PHE A 84 10.96 -2.05 -3.26
C PHE A 84 11.52 -3.28 -3.95
N ALA A 85 11.43 -4.40 -3.25
CA ALA A 85 11.90 -5.69 -3.77
C ALA A 85 10.90 -6.21 -4.80
N GLU A 86 11.22 -7.33 -5.42
CA GLU A 86 10.34 -7.91 -6.41
C GLU A 86 8.95 -8.13 -5.82
N PRO A 87 7.90 -7.60 -6.47
CA PRO A 87 6.54 -7.80 -5.96
C PRO A 87 6.11 -9.25 -6.12
N PHE A 88 5.34 -9.74 -5.17
CA PHE A 88 4.74 -11.06 -5.32
C PHE A 88 3.23 -10.92 -5.42
N GLN A 89 2.63 -11.80 -6.20
CA GLN A 89 1.20 -11.78 -6.45
C GLN A 89 0.48 -12.44 -5.28
N LEU A 90 -0.60 -11.81 -4.83
CA LEU A 90 -1.41 -12.38 -3.77
C LEU A 90 -2.17 -13.59 -4.31
N MET A 91 -2.26 -14.63 -3.50
CA MET A 91 -3.03 -15.82 -3.90
C MET A 91 -4.50 -15.49 -4.06
N SER A 92 -5.01 -14.61 -3.22
CA SER A 92 -6.40 -14.15 -3.33
C SER A 92 -6.39 -12.64 -3.39
N PRO A 93 -6.67 -12.05 -4.55
CA PRO A 93 -6.73 -10.58 -4.65
C PRO A 93 -7.80 -10.03 -3.71
N ILE A 94 -7.52 -8.85 -3.16
CA ILE A 94 -8.44 -8.17 -2.26
C ILE A 94 -9.25 -7.19 -3.09
N ARG A 95 -10.51 -7.51 -3.33
CA ARG A 95 -11.33 -6.79 -4.29
C ARG A 95 -12.06 -5.63 -3.65
N LEU A 96 -12.43 -4.67 -4.50
CA LEU A 96 -13.27 -3.56 -4.08
C LEU A 96 -14.64 -4.10 -3.65
N ASP A 97 -15.21 -3.49 -2.61
CA ASP A 97 -16.52 -3.89 -2.11
C ASP A 97 -17.58 -3.75 -3.19
N PRO A 98 -18.37 -4.77 -3.43
CA PRO A 98 -19.45 -4.65 -4.39
C PRO A 98 -20.53 -3.69 -3.95
N GLU A 99 -20.75 -3.55 -2.65
CA GLU A 99 -21.81 -2.69 -2.14
C GLU A 99 -21.36 -1.28 -1.88
N ASN A 100 -20.07 -1.10 -1.73
CA ASN A 100 -19.50 0.21 -1.48
C ASN A 100 -18.66 0.59 -2.68
N VAL A 101 -19.28 1.29 -3.58
CA VAL A 101 -18.61 1.63 -4.84
C VAL A 101 -17.64 2.78 -4.71
N ALA A 102 -17.39 3.25 -3.50
CA ALA A 102 -16.40 4.29 -3.31
C ALA A 102 -15.05 3.73 -3.70
N ARG A 103 -14.50 4.25 -4.77
CA ARG A 103 -13.22 3.79 -5.27
C ARG A 103 -12.10 4.23 -4.37
N LEU A 104 -11.05 3.43 -4.36
CA LEU A 104 -9.83 3.83 -3.71
C LEU A 104 -9.19 4.90 -4.60
N ALA A 105 -9.20 6.14 -4.12
CA ALA A 105 -8.83 7.29 -4.95
C ALA A 105 -7.53 7.92 -4.51
N GLY A 106 -6.53 7.16 -4.24
CA GLY A 106 -5.25 7.66 -3.79
C GLY A 106 -4.69 6.71 -2.78
N HIS A 107 -3.45 6.94 -2.36
CA HIS A 107 -2.83 6.00 -1.45
C HIS A 107 -3.47 6.05 -0.07
N ARG A 108 -3.34 4.94 0.67
CA ARG A 108 -3.82 4.80 2.04
C ARG A 108 -2.78 4.07 2.85
N TYR A 109 -2.78 4.31 4.14
CA TYR A 109 -1.90 3.59 5.06
C TYR A 109 -2.68 2.53 5.79
N SER A 110 -2.09 1.37 6.00
CA SER A 110 -2.71 0.29 6.74
C SER A 110 -1.63 -0.59 7.37
N TRP A 111 -2.01 -1.79 7.78
CA TRP A 111 -1.11 -2.73 8.43
C TRP A 111 -1.09 -4.02 7.65
N VAL A 112 0.12 -4.52 7.35
CA VAL A 112 0.27 -5.69 6.49
C VAL A 112 -0.44 -6.92 7.06
N GLN A 113 -0.50 -7.03 8.37
CA GLN A 113 -1.15 -8.21 8.95
C GLN A 113 -2.64 -8.29 8.62
N ARG A 114 -3.26 -7.19 8.27
CA ARG A 114 -4.68 -7.21 7.88
C ARG A 114 -4.90 -7.90 6.55
N LEU A 115 -3.88 -7.99 5.71
CA LEU A 115 -4.01 -8.66 4.42
C LEU A 115 -4.32 -10.14 4.58
N ASN A 116 -3.84 -10.75 5.65
CA ASN A 116 -4.02 -12.20 5.84
C ASN A 116 -5.48 -12.61 5.94
N GLN A 117 -6.32 -11.72 6.42
CA GLN A 117 -7.73 -12.01 6.65
C GLN A 117 -8.65 -11.21 5.74
N ALA A 118 -8.09 -10.30 4.97
CA ALA A 118 -8.90 -9.42 4.14
C ALA A 118 -9.37 -10.13 2.88
N LYS A 119 -10.63 -9.94 2.54
CA LYS A 119 -11.21 -10.45 1.30
C LYS A 119 -11.65 -9.31 0.41
N ILE A 120 -12.05 -8.20 1.01
CA ILE A 120 -12.45 -6.99 0.29
C ILE A 120 -11.72 -5.80 0.89
N ILE A 121 -11.70 -4.70 0.16
CA ILE A 121 -10.94 -3.51 0.57
C ILE A 121 -11.39 -2.98 1.93
N SER A 122 -12.67 -3.06 2.23
CA SER A 122 -13.17 -2.59 3.52
C SER A 122 -12.57 -3.33 4.71
N ASP A 123 -12.07 -4.54 4.50
CA ASP A 123 -11.43 -5.31 5.58
C ASP A 123 -10.13 -4.68 6.04
N LEU A 124 -9.57 -3.76 5.26
CA LEU A 124 -8.35 -3.06 5.62
C LEU A 124 -8.60 -1.80 6.43
N LYS A 125 -9.86 -1.40 6.56
CA LYS A 125 -10.20 -0.24 7.36
C LYS A 125 -10.21 -0.57 8.84
N PRO A 126 -10.08 0.43 9.70
CA PRO A 126 -9.85 1.83 9.36
C PRO A 126 -8.43 2.06 8.85
N TRP A 127 -8.33 3.02 7.94
CA TRP A 127 -7.01 3.38 7.41
C TRP A 127 -6.19 4.08 8.51
N GLY A 128 -4.90 3.92 8.41
CA GLY A 128 -3.98 4.54 9.32
C GLY A 128 -3.74 6.03 9.09
#